data_b0bd9d47d2339ab8a633c39e6bf65cc9
#
_entry.id   b0bd9d47d2339ab8a633c39e6bf65cc9
#
_cell.length_a   1.000
_cell.length_b   1.000
_cell.length_c   1.000
_cell.angle_alpha   90.00
_cell.angle_beta   90.00
_cell.angle_gamma   90.00
#
_symmetry.space_group_name_H-M   'P 1'
#
loop_
_entity.id
_entity.type
_entity.pdbx_description
1 polymer ?
#
loop_
_entity_poly.entity_id
_entity_poly.type
_entity_poly.pdbx_seq_one_letter_code
_entity_poly.pdbx_strand_id
1 'polypeptide(L)'
;RVFKKPFGPYHKDGRCSMLDVGLATSAAPTYFPSVQIENDQFVDGGLFANNPSMIAYTEAADHFVNKTHSINGEEIKYNGIQLLSIGLPGDSLGMPTKIKSRHSFFGWKDRLIKSAMTGSEYIANYQVDKLLNSMMHSKFYRIIPPKLSTEQLKHITMDNSSKRAISTLLSYGQEVGDIYTSTQWHEINVFFNNPRTFKF
;
A
#
# COMPACT_ATOMS: atom_id res chain seq x y z
N ARG A 1 -10.32 9.88 -0.52
CA ARG A 1 -9.92 10.58 -1.77
C ARG A 1 -8.60 10.01 -2.26
N VAL A 2 -8.44 9.83 -3.56
CA VAL A 2 -7.16 9.49 -4.20
C VAL A 2 -6.61 10.78 -4.79
N PHE A 3 -5.45 11.24 -4.29
CA PHE A 3 -4.77 12.41 -4.84
C PHE A 3 -4.00 12.05 -6.10
N LYS A 4 -4.12 12.86 -7.13
CA LYS A 4 -3.53 12.58 -8.45
C LYS A 4 -2.81 13.79 -9.01
N LYS A 5 -1.70 13.56 -9.70
CA LYS A 5 -1.14 14.59 -10.58
C LYS A 5 -2.15 14.90 -11.68
N PRO A 6 -2.34 16.19 -12.05
CA PRO A 6 -3.21 16.55 -13.18
C PRO A 6 -2.80 15.82 -14.47
N PHE A 7 -3.79 15.21 -15.13
CA PHE A 7 -3.62 14.58 -16.44
C PHE A 7 -4.94 14.63 -17.23
N GLY A 8 -4.88 14.88 -18.53
CA GLY A 8 -6.06 15.05 -19.36
C GLY A 8 -7.04 16.07 -18.77
N PRO A 9 -8.34 15.73 -18.61
CA PRO A 9 -9.34 16.62 -18.03
C PRO A 9 -9.29 16.69 -16.50
N TYR A 10 -8.46 15.89 -15.84
CA TYR A 10 -8.37 15.83 -14.38
C TYR A 10 -7.40 16.89 -13.84
N HIS A 11 -7.93 17.92 -13.18
CA HIS A 11 -7.15 19.02 -12.62
C HIS A 11 -7.43 19.29 -11.12
N LYS A 12 -8.28 18.47 -10.50
CA LYS A 12 -8.82 18.71 -9.16
C LYS A 12 -7.74 18.88 -8.08
N ASP A 13 -6.67 18.09 -8.16
CA ASP A 13 -5.62 18.07 -7.13
C ASP A 13 -4.39 18.92 -7.47
N GLY A 14 -4.43 19.67 -8.58
CA GLY A 14 -3.30 20.47 -9.04
C GLY A 14 -2.85 21.59 -8.09
N ARG A 15 -3.69 21.95 -7.13
CA ARG A 15 -3.40 22.96 -6.09
C ARG A 15 -2.88 22.36 -4.79
N CYS A 16 -3.01 21.02 -4.60
CA CYS A 16 -2.53 20.36 -3.41
C CYS A 16 -1.01 20.22 -3.45
N SER A 17 -0.32 20.70 -2.44
CA SER A 17 1.13 20.49 -2.35
C SER A 17 1.44 19.03 -2.02
N MET A 18 2.62 18.55 -2.42
CA MET A 18 3.12 17.21 -2.03
C MET A 18 3.21 17.06 -0.51
N LEU A 19 3.51 18.16 0.19
CA LEU A 19 3.56 18.18 1.66
C LEU A 19 2.18 17.94 2.25
N ASP A 20 1.16 18.67 1.78
CA ASP A 20 -0.22 18.51 2.28
C ASP A 20 -0.73 17.08 2.05
N VAL A 21 -0.48 16.53 0.86
CA VAL A 21 -0.85 15.15 0.53
C VAL A 21 -0.10 14.16 1.42
N GLY A 22 1.19 14.36 1.62
CA GLY A 22 2.02 13.53 2.50
C GLY A 22 1.52 13.54 3.95
N LEU A 23 1.23 14.72 4.49
CA LEU A 23 0.68 14.87 5.83
C LEU A 23 -0.72 14.24 5.95
N ALA A 24 -1.59 14.46 4.98
CA ALA A 24 -2.95 13.92 4.97
C ALA A 24 -2.96 12.37 4.93
N THR A 25 -2.12 11.75 4.08
CA THR A 25 -2.06 10.30 3.96
C THR A 25 -1.43 9.59 5.16
N SER A 26 -0.67 10.32 5.98
CA SER A 26 -0.01 9.80 7.19
C SER A 26 -0.66 10.26 8.51
N ALA A 27 -1.80 10.94 8.44
CA ALA A 27 -2.53 11.43 9.62
C ALA A 27 -3.29 10.29 10.34
N ALA A 28 -2.55 9.33 10.88
CA ALA A 28 -3.12 8.15 11.56
C ALA A 28 -3.89 8.56 12.82
N PRO A 29 -5.20 8.26 12.91
CA PRO A 29 -6.00 8.57 14.09
C PRO A 29 -5.38 8.01 15.35
N THR A 30 -5.48 8.73 16.44
CA THR A 30 -4.86 8.48 17.75
C THR A 30 -3.36 8.80 17.84
N TYR A 31 -2.64 8.86 16.72
CA TYR A 31 -1.22 9.24 16.66
C TYR A 31 -1.03 10.68 16.20
N PHE A 32 -1.77 11.10 15.18
CA PHE A 32 -1.64 12.43 14.58
C PHE A 32 -3.00 13.12 14.45
N PRO A 33 -3.04 14.47 14.48
CA PRO A 33 -4.25 15.21 14.17
C PRO A 33 -4.64 15.03 12.70
N SER A 34 -5.93 15.19 12.41
CA SER A 34 -6.42 15.25 11.03
C SER A 34 -5.83 16.47 10.31
N VAL A 35 -5.62 16.34 9.00
CA VAL A 35 -5.07 17.39 8.15
C VAL A 35 -6.20 18.05 7.36
N GLN A 36 -6.26 19.38 7.38
CA GLN A 36 -7.20 20.14 6.57
C GLN A 36 -6.55 20.54 5.25
N ILE A 37 -7.20 20.19 4.13
CA ILE A 37 -6.84 20.67 2.80
C ILE A 37 -8.10 21.30 2.19
N GLU A 38 -8.03 22.59 1.88
CA GLU A 38 -9.19 23.38 1.47
C GLU A 38 -10.33 23.29 2.51
N ASN A 39 -11.49 22.77 2.14
CA ASN A 39 -12.66 22.62 3.01
C ASN A 39 -12.84 21.20 3.57
N ASP A 40 -11.95 20.29 3.24
CA ASP A 40 -12.04 18.87 3.64
C ASP A 40 -11.04 18.54 4.76
N GLN A 41 -11.45 17.67 5.68
CA GLN A 41 -10.56 17.07 6.68
C GLN A 41 -10.16 15.66 6.24
N PHE A 42 -8.87 15.38 6.36
CA PHE A 42 -8.26 14.10 5.98
C PHE A 42 -7.66 13.39 7.18
N VAL A 43 -7.77 12.08 7.14
CA VAL A 43 -7.09 11.13 8.03
C VAL A 43 -6.37 10.09 7.17
N ASP A 44 -5.47 9.34 7.78
CA ASP A 44 -4.69 8.29 7.14
C ASP A 44 -5.57 7.37 6.29
N GLY A 45 -5.15 7.18 5.04
CA GLY A 45 -5.83 6.29 4.09
C GLY A 45 -5.82 4.82 4.51
N GLY A 46 -4.95 4.41 5.43
CA GLY A 46 -4.86 3.05 5.97
C GLY A 46 -6.14 2.57 6.63
N LEU A 47 -7.02 3.47 7.11
CA LEU A 47 -8.33 3.08 7.62
C LEU A 47 -9.23 2.41 6.57
N PHE A 48 -9.09 2.78 5.30
CA PHE A 48 -9.94 2.32 4.19
C PHE A 48 -9.20 1.42 3.22
N ALA A 49 -7.93 1.70 2.98
CA ALA A 49 -7.11 1.09 1.96
C ALA A 49 -5.68 0.88 2.47
N ASN A 50 -5.53 0.11 3.56
CA ASN A 50 -4.23 -0.27 4.10
C ASN A 50 -3.37 -0.99 3.04
N ASN A 51 -4.02 -1.73 2.14
CA ASN A 51 -3.45 -2.20 0.90
C ASN A 51 -4.07 -1.43 -0.28
N PRO A 52 -3.37 -0.45 -0.88
CA PRO A 52 -3.91 0.36 -1.97
C PRO A 52 -3.92 -0.33 -3.34
N SER A 53 -3.61 -1.63 -3.42
CA SER A 53 -3.49 -2.36 -4.69
C SER A 53 -4.78 -2.32 -5.51
N MET A 54 -5.95 -2.41 -4.87
CA MET A 54 -7.23 -2.33 -5.58
C MET A 54 -7.50 -0.93 -6.15
N ILE A 55 -7.10 0.12 -5.41
CA ILE A 55 -7.17 1.50 -5.91
C ILE A 55 -6.23 1.66 -7.11
N ALA A 56 -4.99 1.18 -7.02
CA ALA A 56 -4.02 1.25 -8.10
C ALA A 56 -4.52 0.51 -9.36
N TYR A 57 -5.11 -0.68 -9.18
CA TYR A 57 -5.74 -1.42 -10.27
C TYR A 57 -6.86 -0.60 -10.93
N THR A 58 -7.79 -0.07 -10.13
CA THR A 58 -8.94 0.69 -10.64
C THR A 58 -8.50 1.92 -11.41
N GLU A 59 -7.54 2.68 -10.89
CA GLU A 59 -6.98 3.86 -11.56
C GLU A 59 -6.28 3.49 -12.88
N ALA A 60 -5.50 2.40 -12.89
CA ALA A 60 -4.83 1.94 -14.09
C ALA A 60 -5.82 1.44 -15.15
N ALA A 61 -6.81 0.65 -14.74
CA ALA A 61 -7.84 0.11 -15.64
C ALA A 61 -8.71 1.22 -16.24
N ASP A 62 -9.11 2.19 -15.41
CA ASP A 62 -9.99 3.28 -15.85
C ASP A 62 -9.26 4.30 -16.74
N HIS A 63 -8.01 4.61 -16.45
CA HIS A 63 -7.35 5.72 -17.11
C HIS A 63 -6.35 5.31 -18.19
N PHE A 64 -5.78 4.11 -18.15
CA PHE A 64 -4.66 3.74 -19.02
C PHE A 64 -4.95 2.55 -19.93
N VAL A 65 -5.56 1.48 -19.41
CA VAL A 65 -5.74 0.24 -20.18
C VAL A 65 -6.69 0.46 -21.36
N ASN A 66 -6.28 -0.02 -22.53
CA ASN A 66 -7.02 0.12 -23.79
C ASN A 66 -7.28 1.57 -24.25
N LYS A 67 -6.60 2.56 -23.68
CA LYS A 67 -6.67 3.96 -24.10
C LYS A 67 -5.37 4.38 -24.74
N THR A 68 -5.47 5.24 -25.75
CA THR A 68 -4.31 5.81 -26.42
C THR A 68 -3.82 7.04 -25.66
N HIS A 69 -2.54 7.08 -25.38
CA HIS A 69 -1.86 8.17 -24.70
C HIS A 69 -0.77 8.73 -25.58
N SER A 70 -0.66 10.05 -25.68
CA SER A 70 0.47 10.70 -26.32
C SER A 70 1.56 10.99 -25.29
N ILE A 71 2.72 10.37 -25.44
CA ILE A 71 3.89 10.56 -24.59
C ILE A 71 5.07 10.93 -25.50
N ASN A 72 5.62 12.13 -25.33
CA ASN A 72 6.71 12.64 -26.16
C ASN A 72 6.42 12.64 -27.67
N GLY A 73 5.15 12.80 -28.07
CA GLY A 73 4.73 12.78 -29.48
C GLY A 73 4.48 11.38 -30.07
N GLU A 74 4.68 10.33 -29.28
CA GLU A 74 4.36 8.96 -29.68
C GLU A 74 3.02 8.52 -29.08
N GLU A 75 2.21 7.84 -29.88
CA GLU A 75 0.97 7.23 -29.41
C GLU A 75 1.27 5.86 -28.77
N ILE A 76 0.94 5.72 -27.49
CA ILE A 76 1.14 4.49 -26.71
C ILE A 76 -0.21 3.98 -26.25
N LYS A 77 -0.45 2.68 -26.44
CA LYS A 77 -1.62 1.98 -25.94
C LYS A 77 -1.17 0.87 -24.97
N TYR A 78 -1.69 0.91 -23.76
CA TYR A 78 -1.43 -0.12 -22.77
C TYR A 78 -2.50 -1.21 -22.85
N ASN A 79 -2.09 -2.47 -22.87
CA ASN A 79 -2.98 -3.63 -22.99
C ASN A 79 -3.06 -4.50 -21.74
N GLY A 80 -2.35 -4.13 -20.67
CA GLY A 80 -2.33 -4.86 -19.42
C GLY A 80 -1.77 -4.06 -18.26
N ILE A 81 -1.83 -4.63 -17.07
CA ILE A 81 -1.37 -4.04 -15.81
C ILE A 81 -0.37 -4.98 -15.16
N GLN A 82 0.80 -4.48 -14.81
CA GLN A 82 1.76 -5.17 -13.95
C GLN A 82 1.76 -4.46 -12.59
N LEU A 83 1.32 -5.14 -11.53
CA LEU A 83 1.18 -4.59 -10.20
C LEU A 83 2.02 -5.37 -9.21
N LEU A 84 3.05 -4.70 -8.67
CA LEU A 84 3.85 -5.19 -7.55
C LEU A 84 3.34 -4.55 -6.26
N SER A 85 2.90 -5.38 -5.33
CA SER A 85 2.44 -4.95 -4.01
C SER A 85 3.44 -5.39 -2.95
N ILE A 86 3.85 -4.49 -2.08
CA ILE A 86 4.79 -4.78 -0.99
C ILE A 86 4.02 -4.71 0.32
N GLY A 87 3.93 -5.84 1.01
CA GLY A 87 3.29 -5.93 2.31
C GLY A 87 4.16 -5.40 3.43
N LEU A 88 3.53 -5.07 4.54
CA LEU A 88 4.22 -4.75 5.78
C LEU A 88 4.51 -6.02 6.57
N PRO A 89 5.54 -6.04 7.43
CA PRO A 89 5.74 -7.12 8.38
C PRO A 89 4.51 -7.21 9.29
N GLY A 90 3.72 -8.29 9.12
CA GLY A 90 2.44 -8.43 9.80
C GLY A 90 2.54 -9.19 11.11
N ASP A 91 1.80 -8.72 12.09
CA ASP A 91 1.33 -9.58 13.17
C ASP A 91 0.40 -10.66 12.59
N SER A 92 0.42 -11.86 13.16
CA SER A 92 -0.59 -12.85 12.80
C SER A 92 -1.97 -12.34 13.17
N LEU A 93 -2.80 -12.19 12.15
CA LEU A 93 -4.11 -11.54 12.15
C LEU A 93 -5.20 -12.31 12.90
N GLY A 94 -4.83 -13.15 13.83
CA GLY A 94 -5.80 -13.85 14.65
C GLY A 94 -5.84 -13.26 16.06
N MET A 95 -7.02 -13.12 16.61
CA MET A 95 -7.12 -13.00 18.06
C MET A 95 -6.48 -14.25 18.69
N PRO A 96 -5.60 -14.10 19.69
CA PRO A 96 -5.11 -15.26 20.43
C PRO A 96 -6.30 -16.08 20.94
N THR A 97 -6.30 -17.38 20.66
CA THR A 97 -7.40 -18.30 21.03
C THR A 97 -7.69 -18.32 22.53
N LYS A 98 -6.78 -17.80 23.34
CA LYS A 98 -6.93 -17.67 24.80
C LYS A 98 -7.74 -16.45 25.28
N ILE A 99 -8.12 -15.54 24.38
CA ILE A 99 -8.91 -14.37 24.73
C ILE A 99 -10.39 -14.77 24.77
N LYS A 100 -11.03 -14.56 25.93
CA LYS A 100 -12.49 -14.78 26.07
C LYS A 100 -13.24 -13.99 25.01
N SER A 101 -14.19 -14.63 24.32
CA SER A 101 -14.91 -14.10 23.14
C SER A 101 -15.82 -12.89 23.43
N ARG A 102 -16.05 -12.53 24.67
CA ARG A 102 -16.91 -11.39 25.05
C ARG A 102 -16.06 -10.21 25.50
N HIS A 103 -15.96 -9.22 24.65
CA HIS A 103 -15.33 -7.94 24.97
C HIS A 103 -16.34 -6.81 24.75
N SER A 104 -16.39 -5.87 25.70
CA SER A 104 -17.07 -4.59 25.48
C SER A 104 -16.32 -3.78 24.42
N PHE A 105 -16.94 -2.72 23.90
CA PHE A 105 -16.30 -1.79 22.96
C PHE A 105 -14.91 -1.35 23.46
N PHE A 106 -14.79 -1.05 24.76
CA PHE A 106 -13.51 -0.68 25.36
C PHE A 106 -12.47 -1.82 25.38
N GLY A 107 -12.90 -3.06 25.37
CA GLY A 107 -11.99 -4.22 25.28
C GLY A 107 -11.46 -4.48 23.87
N TRP A 108 -12.16 -4.00 22.83
CA TRP A 108 -11.72 -4.08 21.44
C TRP A 108 -10.70 -3.00 21.08
N LYS A 109 -10.93 -1.75 21.47
CA LYS A 109 -10.03 -0.59 21.23
C LYS A 109 -9.25 -0.71 19.90
N ASP A 110 -7.92 -0.68 19.98
CA ASP A 110 -7.01 -0.72 18.84
C ASP A 110 -7.14 -2.00 17.99
N ARG A 111 -7.68 -3.09 18.57
CA ARG A 111 -7.90 -4.34 17.85
C ARG A 111 -9.00 -4.21 16.80
N LEU A 112 -10.02 -3.38 17.04
CA LEU A 112 -11.07 -3.14 16.07
C LEU A 112 -10.51 -2.47 14.82
N ILE A 113 -9.69 -1.43 15.01
CA ILE A 113 -9.02 -0.71 13.92
C ILE A 113 -8.10 -1.66 13.16
N LYS A 114 -7.24 -2.39 13.88
CA LYS A 114 -6.36 -3.39 13.27
C LYS A 114 -7.13 -4.45 12.48
N SER A 115 -8.23 -4.97 13.03
CA SER A 115 -9.05 -5.98 12.33
C SER A 115 -9.68 -5.42 11.06
N ALA A 116 -10.15 -4.17 11.08
CA ALA A 116 -10.71 -3.50 9.91
C ALA A 116 -9.66 -3.27 8.83
N MET A 117 -8.48 -2.73 9.20
CA MET A 117 -7.35 -2.51 8.29
C MET A 117 -6.91 -3.81 7.63
N THR A 118 -6.82 -4.87 8.41
CA THR A 118 -6.44 -6.19 7.91
C THR A 118 -7.49 -6.83 7.03
N GLY A 119 -8.76 -6.71 7.41
CA GLY A 119 -9.86 -7.20 6.58
C GLY A 119 -9.86 -6.50 5.22
N SER A 120 -9.66 -5.18 5.19
CA SER A 120 -9.57 -4.41 3.95
C SER A 120 -8.35 -4.82 3.10
N GLU A 121 -7.22 -5.08 3.73
CA GLU A 121 -6.01 -5.57 3.06
C GLU A 121 -6.23 -6.94 2.42
N TYR A 122 -6.82 -7.88 3.15
CA TYR A 122 -7.10 -9.22 2.64
C TYR A 122 -8.06 -9.18 1.44
N ILE A 123 -9.15 -8.41 1.54
CA ILE A 123 -10.13 -8.26 0.46
C ILE A 123 -9.47 -7.63 -0.77
N ALA A 124 -8.70 -6.54 -0.61
CA ALA A 124 -8.02 -5.89 -1.71
C ALA A 124 -7.05 -6.83 -2.42
N ASN A 125 -6.26 -7.61 -1.65
CA ASN A 125 -5.34 -8.59 -2.21
C ASN A 125 -6.07 -9.68 -3.00
N TYR A 126 -7.13 -10.25 -2.43
CA TYR A 126 -7.94 -11.28 -3.08
C TYR A 126 -8.56 -10.77 -4.40
N GLN A 127 -9.15 -9.58 -4.38
CA GLN A 127 -9.81 -9.00 -5.55
C GLN A 127 -8.80 -8.72 -6.67
N VAL A 128 -7.68 -8.07 -6.36
CA VAL A 128 -6.64 -7.73 -7.35
C VAL A 128 -6.04 -8.99 -7.97
N ASP A 129 -5.74 -10.00 -7.14
CA ASP A 129 -5.23 -11.28 -7.62
C ASP A 129 -6.17 -11.91 -8.65
N LYS A 130 -7.47 -11.99 -8.33
CA LYS A 130 -8.47 -12.55 -9.26
C LYS A 130 -8.63 -11.73 -10.53
N LEU A 131 -8.68 -10.41 -10.41
CA LEU A 131 -8.86 -9.52 -11.56
C LEU A 131 -7.65 -9.56 -12.50
N LEU A 132 -6.43 -9.43 -11.99
CA LEU A 132 -5.23 -9.40 -12.82
C LEU A 132 -4.89 -10.76 -13.42
N ASN A 133 -5.14 -11.86 -12.70
CA ASN A 133 -4.94 -13.21 -13.24
C ASN A 133 -5.98 -13.57 -14.34
N SER A 134 -7.10 -12.86 -14.42
CA SER A 134 -8.08 -13.00 -15.51
C SER A 134 -7.84 -12.09 -16.71
N MET A 135 -6.95 -11.10 -16.58
CA MET A 135 -6.61 -10.15 -17.65
C MET A 135 -5.39 -10.61 -18.43
N MET A 136 -5.51 -10.63 -19.77
CA MET A 136 -4.36 -10.87 -20.65
C MET A 136 -3.27 -9.79 -20.45
N HIS A 137 -2.02 -10.19 -20.58
CA HIS A 137 -0.84 -9.31 -20.43
C HIS A 137 -0.73 -8.62 -19.06
N SER A 138 -1.40 -9.16 -18.05
CA SER A 138 -1.39 -8.59 -16.71
C SER A 138 -0.73 -9.55 -15.72
N LYS A 139 -0.11 -8.99 -14.68
CA LYS A 139 0.52 -9.76 -13.61
C LYS A 139 0.34 -9.05 -12.29
N PHE A 140 -0.01 -9.81 -11.26
CA PHE A 140 0.00 -9.38 -9.88
C PHE A 140 1.02 -10.18 -9.09
N TYR A 141 1.79 -9.50 -8.29
CA TYR A 141 2.69 -10.14 -7.34
C TYR A 141 2.70 -9.36 -6.03
N ARG A 142 2.59 -10.09 -4.91
CA ARG A 142 2.66 -9.47 -3.59
C ARG A 142 3.83 -10.06 -2.81
N ILE A 143 4.74 -9.19 -2.43
CA ILE A 143 5.79 -9.50 -1.46
C ILE A 143 5.14 -9.53 -0.08
N ILE A 144 5.18 -10.69 0.58
CA ILE A 144 4.68 -10.89 1.94
C ILE A 144 5.90 -11.11 2.84
N PRO A 145 6.31 -10.08 3.61
CA PRO A 145 7.45 -10.23 4.51
C PRO A 145 7.19 -11.31 5.57
N PRO A 146 8.21 -12.04 6.02
CA PRO A 146 8.09 -12.97 7.14
C PRO A 146 7.54 -12.30 8.40
N LYS A 147 7.04 -13.09 9.35
CA LYS A 147 6.59 -12.52 10.62
C LYS A 147 7.79 -12.04 11.43
N LEU A 148 7.63 -10.88 12.06
CA LEU A 148 8.59 -10.39 13.02
C LEU A 148 8.67 -11.34 14.23
N SER A 149 9.86 -11.52 14.76
CA SER A 149 10.05 -12.26 16.02
C SER A 149 9.46 -11.47 17.19
N THR A 150 9.17 -12.18 18.29
CA THR A 150 8.66 -11.56 19.52
C THR A 150 9.61 -10.47 20.06
N GLU A 151 10.92 -10.63 19.84
CA GLU A 151 11.93 -9.64 20.27
C GLU A 151 11.88 -8.39 19.39
N GLN A 152 11.74 -8.54 18.08
CA GLN A 152 11.59 -7.42 17.15
C GLN A 152 10.30 -6.64 17.42
N LEU A 153 9.19 -7.32 17.66
CA LEU A 153 7.89 -6.69 17.98
C LEU A 153 7.91 -5.79 19.21
N LYS A 154 8.82 -6.02 20.16
CA LYS A 154 8.97 -5.14 21.34
C LYS A 154 9.46 -3.73 20.98
N HIS A 155 10.11 -3.57 19.84
CA HIS A 155 10.76 -2.32 19.46
C HIS A 155 10.10 -1.66 18.24
N ILE A 156 9.31 -2.42 17.47
CA ILE A 156 8.67 -1.93 16.24
C ILE A 156 7.23 -1.54 16.57
N THR A 157 7.03 -0.26 16.86
CA THR A 157 5.69 0.36 16.97
C THR A 157 5.59 1.55 16.02
N MET A 158 4.37 1.95 15.65
CA MET A 158 4.15 3.01 14.66
C MET A 158 4.79 4.35 15.04
N ASP A 159 4.95 4.62 16.32
CA ASP A 159 5.45 5.86 16.91
C ASP A 159 6.89 5.78 17.42
N ASN A 160 7.55 4.63 17.30
CA ASN A 160 8.90 4.44 17.80
C ASN A 160 9.97 4.79 16.76
N SER A 161 10.52 5.98 16.84
CA SER A 161 11.61 6.47 16.00
C SER A 161 13.02 6.26 16.62
N SER A 162 13.16 5.38 17.62
CA SER A 162 14.47 5.10 18.22
C SER A 162 15.45 4.50 17.21
N LYS A 163 16.75 4.77 17.39
CA LYS A 163 17.80 4.19 16.54
C LYS A 163 17.71 2.68 16.45
N ARG A 164 17.32 2.01 17.54
CA ARG A 164 17.14 0.56 17.57
C ARG A 164 15.96 0.11 16.70
N ALA A 165 14.82 0.79 16.78
CA ALA A 165 13.66 0.49 15.93
C ALA A 165 14.00 0.66 14.45
N ILE A 166 14.62 1.78 14.09
CA ILE A 166 15.03 2.08 12.72
C ILE A 166 16.04 1.05 12.21
N SER A 167 17.10 0.74 12.97
CA SER A 167 18.09 -0.27 12.55
C SER A 167 17.47 -1.66 12.40
N THR A 168 16.54 -2.05 13.28
CA THR A 168 15.82 -3.31 13.17
C THR A 168 14.98 -3.38 11.89
N LEU A 169 14.26 -2.30 11.56
CA LEU A 169 13.47 -2.23 10.33
C LEU A 169 14.34 -2.28 9.07
N LEU A 170 15.47 -1.58 9.07
CA LEU A 170 16.41 -1.60 7.94
C LEU A 170 17.00 -2.99 7.73
N SER A 171 17.49 -3.63 8.80
CA SER A 171 18.03 -5.00 8.71
C SER A 171 16.98 -6.00 8.25
N TYR A 172 15.76 -5.87 8.75
CA TYR A 172 14.65 -6.71 8.33
C TYR A 172 14.27 -6.49 6.86
N GLY A 173 14.22 -5.24 6.41
CA GLY A 173 13.98 -4.92 5.00
C GLY A 173 15.05 -5.48 4.08
N GLN A 174 16.31 -5.44 4.48
CA GLN A 174 17.41 -6.05 3.73
C GLN A 174 17.26 -7.57 3.66
N GLU A 175 16.98 -8.23 4.78
CA GLU A 175 16.74 -9.68 4.83
C GLU A 175 15.59 -10.10 3.88
N VAL A 176 14.48 -9.38 3.90
CA VAL A 176 13.36 -9.63 2.98
C VAL A 176 13.79 -9.44 1.53
N GLY A 177 14.51 -8.37 1.22
CA GLY A 177 15.04 -8.11 -0.11
C GLY A 177 15.93 -9.27 -0.59
N ASP A 178 16.85 -9.73 0.24
CA ASP A 178 17.78 -10.83 -0.08
C ASP A 178 17.04 -12.16 -0.30
N ILE A 179 16.02 -12.48 0.50
CA ILE A 179 15.17 -13.65 0.32
C ILE A 179 14.49 -13.61 -1.05
N TYR A 180 13.81 -12.52 -1.38
CA TYR A 180 13.07 -12.43 -2.64
C TYR A 180 13.96 -12.35 -3.86
N THR A 181 15.10 -11.69 -3.79
CA THR A 181 16.05 -11.63 -4.91
C THR A 181 16.77 -12.96 -5.13
N SER A 182 17.04 -13.73 -4.09
CA SER A 182 17.70 -15.03 -4.23
C SER A 182 16.75 -16.16 -4.63
N THR A 183 15.50 -16.15 -4.14
CA THR A 183 14.59 -17.30 -4.33
C THR A 183 13.47 -17.05 -5.34
N GLN A 184 13.04 -15.80 -5.52
CA GLN A 184 11.84 -15.46 -6.29
C GLN A 184 12.11 -14.37 -7.36
N TRP A 185 13.38 -14.13 -7.69
CA TRP A 185 13.75 -13.12 -8.68
C TRP A 185 13.06 -13.32 -10.03
N HIS A 186 12.90 -14.57 -10.46
CA HIS A 186 12.22 -14.92 -11.71
C HIS A 186 10.76 -14.44 -11.77
N GLU A 187 10.11 -14.29 -10.60
CA GLU A 187 8.74 -13.79 -10.52
C GLU A 187 8.66 -12.25 -10.48
N ILE A 188 9.63 -11.61 -9.85
CA ILE A 188 9.59 -10.17 -9.59
C ILE A 188 10.39 -9.34 -10.61
N ASN A 189 11.35 -9.93 -11.33
CA ASN A 189 12.20 -9.20 -12.28
C ASN A 189 11.40 -8.53 -13.41
N VAL A 190 10.25 -9.08 -13.78
CA VAL A 190 9.37 -8.51 -14.80
C VAL A 190 8.91 -7.08 -14.46
N PHE A 191 8.81 -6.75 -13.18
CA PHE A 191 8.43 -5.40 -12.74
C PHE A 191 9.57 -4.38 -12.86
N PHE A 192 10.81 -4.83 -13.05
CA PHE A 192 12.02 -4.00 -13.10
C PHE A 192 12.67 -3.98 -14.49
N ASN A 193 12.31 -4.92 -15.39
CA ASN A 193 12.97 -5.08 -16.70
C ASN A 193 12.57 -4.03 -17.75
N ASN A 194 11.63 -3.14 -17.46
CA ASN A 194 11.28 -2.01 -18.31
C ASN A 194 11.58 -0.69 -17.59
N PRO A 195 12.84 -0.26 -17.51
CA PRO A 195 13.18 1.02 -16.90
C PRO A 195 12.57 2.13 -17.75
N ARG A 196 11.52 2.77 -17.23
CA ARG A 196 11.05 4.03 -17.82
C ARG A 196 11.93 5.14 -17.30
N THR A 197 12.57 5.82 -18.20
CA THR A 197 13.18 7.13 -17.90
C THR A 197 12.05 8.13 -17.65
N PHE A 198 11.76 8.37 -16.36
CA PHE A 198 10.96 9.54 -16.01
C PHE A 198 11.84 10.78 -16.24
N LYS A 199 11.54 11.57 -17.26
CA LYS A 199 12.04 12.94 -17.33
C LYS A 199 11.12 13.78 -16.45
N PHE A 200 11.64 14.20 -15.30
CA PHE A 200 10.98 15.18 -14.44
C PHE A 200 11.02 16.57 -15.08
#